data_ce64bdd8a8efa7af05c0e672bf7866d2
#
_entry.id   ce64bdd8a8efa7af05c0e672bf7866d2
#
_cell.length_a   1.000
_cell.length_b   1.000
_cell.length_c   1.000
_cell.angle_alpha   90.00
_cell.angle_beta   90.00
_cell.angle_gamma   90.00
#
_symmetry.space_group_name_H-M   'P 1'
#
loop_
_entity.id
_entity.type
_entity.pdbx_description
1 polymer ?
#
loop_
_entity_poly.entity_id
_entity_poly.type
_entity_poly.pdbx_seq_one_letter_code
_entity_poly.pdbx_strand_id
1 'polypeptide(L)'
;MSYLQPENTTMGDICRASLKECGAIGVGQTPLAEDINDAWARLQWLLMQWERKRWLVYHLVTLSKVSTGAVSYSVGPGADFDTGANSMRPGRLASCFVRQLQGSQNSVDYWLEILNSKEDYNRITLKTLVAGPGEAAFLDTDWPSAQLYVWPVPQPFVYEIHPTFYMQLQFQFATPATVFNFPFEYYNAMMLNLAVRLRPKYRMGTYPGDPLPGMAKDSLAVLRGGNTQITRLRMPNTVRRSGQYNIFSDRPY
;
A
#
# COMPACT_ATOMS: atom_id res chain seq x y z
N MET A 1 -11.75 -36.20 1.11
CA MET A 1 -12.08 -34.77 0.98
C MET A 1 -10.78 -34.04 0.75
N SER A 2 -10.55 -33.60 -0.49
CA SER A 2 -9.39 -32.74 -0.78
C SER A 2 -9.64 -31.42 -0.08
N TYR A 3 -8.87 -31.12 0.94
CA TYR A 3 -8.81 -29.76 1.46
C TYR A 3 -8.35 -28.89 0.29
N LEU A 4 -9.18 -27.96 -0.15
CA LEU A 4 -8.79 -26.92 -1.09
C LEU A 4 -7.62 -26.17 -0.44
N GLN A 5 -6.41 -26.53 -0.84
CA GLN A 5 -5.25 -25.77 -0.44
C GLN A 5 -5.40 -24.40 -1.10
N PRO A 6 -5.37 -23.30 -0.35
CA PRO A 6 -5.52 -21.97 -0.92
C PRO A 6 -4.49 -21.64 -1.99
N GLU A 7 -3.35 -22.30 -1.95
CA GLU A 7 -2.30 -22.23 -2.98
C GLU A 7 -2.79 -22.56 -4.40
N ASN A 8 -3.89 -23.33 -4.51
CA ASN A 8 -4.48 -23.72 -5.80
C ASN A 8 -5.83 -23.05 -6.07
N THR A 9 -6.27 -22.15 -5.19
CA THR A 9 -7.55 -21.47 -5.36
C THR A 9 -7.42 -20.34 -6.37
N THR A 10 -8.28 -20.32 -7.37
CA THR A 10 -8.30 -19.25 -8.36
C THR A 10 -9.23 -18.11 -7.92
N MET A 11 -9.04 -16.93 -8.51
CA MET A 11 -9.97 -15.81 -8.32
C MET A 11 -11.38 -16.14 -8.82
N GLY A 12 -11.51 -17.00 -9.81
CA GLY A 12 -12.77 -17.54 -10.30
C GLY A 12 -13.49 -18.39 -9.24
N ASP A 13 -12.75 -19.09 -8.38
CA ASP A 13 -13.36 -19.89 -7.31
C ASP A 13 -13.94 -18.99 -6.22
N ILE A 14 -13.32 -17.83 -5.93
CA ILE A 14 -13.89 -16.79 -5.06
C ILE A 14 -15.20 -16.27 -5.66
N CYS A 15 -15.22 -15.98 -6.96
CA CYS A 15 -16.44 -15.54 -7.64
C CYS A 15 -17.55 -16.58 -7.58
N ARG A 16 -17.24 -17.86 -7.81
CA ARG A 16 -18.20 -18.96 -7.72
C ARG A 16 -18.74 -19.12 -6.29
N ALA A 17 -17.87 -19.08 -5.30
CA ALA A 17 -18.25 -19.15 -3.90
C ALA A 17 -19.16 -17.98 -3.52
N SER A 18 -18.81 -16.76 -3.91
CA SER A 18 -19.61 -15.55 -3.65
C SER A 18 -20.99 -15.58 -4.30
N LEU A 19 -21.12 -16.14 -5.50
CA LEU A 19 -22.39 -16.32 -6.18
C LEU A 19 -23.31 -17.32 -5.47
N LYS A 20 -22.74 -18.37 -4.87
CA LYS A 20 -23.48 -19.31 -4.04
C LYS A 20 -23.92 -18.67 -2.72
N GLU A 21 -23.02 -17.95 -2.05
CA GLU A 21 -23.32 -17.27 -0.80
C GLU A 21 -24.35 -16.14 -0.93
N CYS A 22 -24.39 -15.44 -2.08
CA CYS A 22 -25.40 -14.42 -2.30
C CYS A 22 -26.79 -15.02 -2.59
N GLY A 23 -26.90 -16.33 -2.82
CA GLY A 23 -28.15 -17.04 -3.14
C GLY A 23 -28.56 -16.96 -4.62
N ALA A 24 -27.73 -16.41 -5.50
CA ALA A 24 -28.01 -16.33 -6.93
C ALA A 24 -28.02 -17.71 -7.61
N ILE A 25 -27.27 -18.64 -7.03
CA ILE A 25 -27.10 -19.99 -7.56
C ILE A 25 -27.42 -21.01 -6.47
N GLY A 26 -28.25 -21.98 -6.79
CA GLY A 26 -28.64 -23.06 -5.88
C GLY A 26 -27.46 -23.98 -5.53
N VAL A 27 -27.59 -24.66 -4.39
CA VAL A 27 -26.62 -25.66 -3.94
C VAL A 27 -26.52 -26.78 -4.99
N GLY A 28 -25.29 -27.08 -5.42
CA GLY A 28 -25.03 -28.11 -6.44
C GLY A 28 -25.07 -27.62 -7.89
N GLN A 29 -25.49 -26.39 -8.14
CA GLN A 29 -25.47 -25.80 -9.47
C GLN A 29 -24.12 -25.13 -9.78
N THR A 30 -23.76 -25.11 -11.05
CA THR A 30 -22.58 -24.39 -11.55
C THR A 30 -23.00 -23.06 -12.14
N PRO A 31 -22.29 -21.95 -11.82
CA PRO A 31 -22.56 -20.64 -12.41
C PRO A 31 -22.26 -20.62 -13.89
N LEU A 32 -23.00 -19.84 -14.66
CA LEU A 32 -22.70 -19.54 -16.05
C LEU A 32 -21.41 -18.72 -16.15
N ALA A 33 -20.72 -18.82 -17.29
CA ALA A 33 -19.51 -18.05 -17.53
C ALA A 33 -19.75 -16.53 -17.45
N GLU A 34 -20.93 -16.07 -17.88
CA GLU A 34 -21.33 -14.67 -17.80
C GLU A 34 -21.46 -14.19 -16.34
N ASP A 35 -22.06 -14.99 -15.47
CA ASP A 35 -22.15 -14.67 -14.04
C ASP A 35 -20.79 -14.57 -13.39
N ILE A 36 -19.86 -15.44 -13.78
CA ILE A 36 -18.47 -15.39 -13.27
C ILE A 36 -17.77 -14.12 -13.72
N ASN A 37 -17.95 -13.71 -14.99
CA ASN A 37 -17.35 -12.48 -15.52
C ASN A 37 -17.92 -11.23 -14.82
N ASP A 38 -19.20 -11.22 -14.56
CA ASP A 38 -19.85 -10.13 -13.83
C ASP A 38 -19.38 -10.06 -12.37
N ALA A 39 -19.27 -11.20 -11.70
CA ALA A 39 -18.73 -11.28 -10.35
C ALA A 39 -17.26 -10.84 -10.32
N TRP A 40 -16.49 -11.22 -11.35
CA TRP A 40 -15.11 -10.82 -11.53
C TRP A 40 -14.95 -9.30 -11.65
N ALA A 41 -15.72 -8.65 -12.49
CA ALA A 41 -15.68 -7.19 -12.62
C ALA A 41 -15.98 -6.49 -11.28
N ARG A 42 -16.97 -7.00 -10.52
CA ARG A 42 -17.31 -6.45 -9.20
C ARG A 42 -16.23 -6.73 -8.14
N LEU A 43 -15.54 -7.86 -8.23
CA LEU A 43 -14.39 -8.18 -7.39
C LEU A 43 -13.24 -7.18 -7.64
N GLN A 44 -12.95 -6.88 -8.88
CA GLN A 44 -11.95 -5.86 -9.22
C GLN A 44 -12.30 -4.50 -8.60
N TRP A 45 -13.56 -4.05 -8.73
CA TRP A 45 -14.00 -2.80 -8.12
C TRP A 45 -13.94 -2.83 -6.58
N LEU A 46 -14.22 -3.99 -5.97
CA LEU A 46 -14.06 -4.19 -4.53
C LEU A 46 -12.62 -3.98 -4.11
N LEU A 47 -11.68 -4.62 -4.79
CA LEU A 47 -10.25 -4.54 -4.51
C LEU A 47 -9.74 -3.11 -4.70
N MET A 48 -10.13 -2.42 -5.77
CA MET A 48 -9.78 -1.00 -5.99
C MET A 48 -10.23 -0.09 -4.84
N GLN A 49 -11.40 -0.37 -4.26
CA GLN A 49 -11.87 0.39 -3.10
C GLN A 49 -11.10 0.04 -1.82
N TRP A 50 -10.69 -1.23 -1.67
CA TRP A 50 -9.93 -1.67 -0.51
C TRP A 50 -8.51 -1.11 -0.52
N GLU A 51 -7.88 -0.98 -1.65
CA GLU A 51 -6.56 -0.35 -1.80
C GLU A 51 -6.53 1.08 -1.27
N ARG A 52 -7.63 1.82 -1.42
CA ARG A 52 -7.75 3.16 -0.85
C ARG A 52 -7.78 3.16 0.68
N LYS A 53 -8.11 2.02 1.30
CA LYS A 53 -8.16 1.86 2.74
C LYS A 53 -6.84 1.27 3.23
N ARG A 54 -5.96 2.11 3.72
CA ARG A 54 -4.58 1.80 4.15
C ARG A 54 -4.43 0.54 5.00
N TRP A 55 -5.45 0.15 5.74
CA TRP A 55 -5.41 -0.98 6.66
C TRP A 55 -5.97 -2.28 6.06
N LEU A 56 -6.58 -2.28 4.88
CA LEU A 56 -7.13 -3.48 4.26
C LEU A 56 -6.13 -4.23 3.39
N VAL A 57 -5.59 -3.53 2.39
CA VAL A 57 -4.65 -4.14 1.45
C VAL A 57 -3.61 -3.09 1.12
N TYR A 58 -2.34 -3.39 1.39
CA TYR A 58 -1.24 -2.55 0.96
C TYR A 58 -0.05 -3.40 0.54
N HIS A 59 0.68 -2.89 -0.41
CA HIS A 59 1.93 -3.45 -0.86
C HIS A 59 3.01 -2.37 -0.75
N LEU A 60 4.00 -2.61 0.09
CA LEU A 60 5.15 -1.74 0.24
C LEU A 60 6.25 -2.20 -0.71
N VAL A 61 6.66 -1.32 -1.61
CA VAL A 61 7.77 -1.57 -2.52
C VAL A 61 8.84 -0.53 -2.28
N THR A 62 10.03 -1.00 -2.00
CA THR A 62 11.22 -0.15 -1.92
C THR A 62 11.94 -0.20 -3.26
N LEU A 63 12.07 0.94 -3.89
CA LEU A 63 12.84 1.11 -5.11
C LEU A 63 14.16 1.79 -4.76
N SER A 64 15.15 1.67 -5.64
CA SER A 64 16.43 2.35 -5.47
C SER A 64 16.88 3.01 -6.77
N LYS A 65 17.52 4.17 -6.63
CA LYS A 65 18.15 4.86 -7.74
C LYS A 65 19.32 5.71 -7.25
N VAL A 66 20.43 5.63 -7.96
CA VAL A 66 21.58 6.50 -7.73
C VAL A 66 21.20 7.95 -8.07
N SER A 67 21.52 8.87 -7.17
CA SER A 67 21.25 10.28 -7.38
C SER A 67 21.98 10.80 -8.62
N THR A 68 21.24 11.50 -9.45
CA THR A 68 21.78 12.22 -10.63
C THR A 68 21.95 13.72 -10.36
N GLY A 69 21.61 14.19 -9.14
CA GLY A 69 21.57 15.60 -8.83
C GLY A 69 20.32 16.33 -9.36
N ALA A 70 19.32 15.59 -9.80
CA ALA A 70 18.05 16.17 -10.24
C ALA A 70 17.21 16.61 -9.04
N VAL A 71 16.46 17.70 -9.20
CA VAL A 71 15.54 18.23 -8.18
C VAL A 71 14.35 17.32 -7.96
N SER A 72 13.91 16.62 -9.01
CA SER A 72 12.82 15.67 -8.97
C SER A 72 13.12 14.42 -9.77
N TYR A 73 12.51 13.31 -9.34
CA TYR A 73 12.57 12.03 -10.01
C TYR A 73 11.16 11.56 -10.31
N SER A 74 10.95 11.09 -11.54
CA SER A 74 9.66 10.52 -11.93
C SER A 74 9.45 9.14 -11.31
N VAL A 75 8.21 8.83 -10.90
CA VAL A 75 7.84 7.55 -10.28
C VAL A 75 6.61 6.99 -10.99
N GLY A 76 6.76 5.83 -11.59
CA GLY A 76 5.69 5.19 -12.35
C GLY A 76 6.21 4.16 -13.33
N PRO A 77 5.36 3.61 -14.21
CA PRO A 77 5.78 2.67 -15.25
C PRO A 77 6.78 3.31 -16.21
N GLY A 78 7.95 2.70 -16.36
CA GLY A 78 9.01 3.21 -17.24
C GLY A 78 9.64 4.54 -16.83
N ALA A 79 9.41 4.98 -15.59
CA ALA A 79 9.94 6.22 -15.03
C ALA A 79 11.34 6.03 -14.38
N ASP A 80 11.88 7.08 -13.76
CA ASP A 80 13.15 7.01 -13.03
C ASP A 80 13.13 5.96 -11.92
N PHE A 81 12.04 5.90 -11.16
CA PHE A 81 11.71 4.80 -10.28
C PHE A 81 10.63 3.98 -10.97
N ASP A 82 11.05 2.92 -11.66
CA ASP A 82 10.13 2.07 -12.40
C ASP A 82 9.34 1.18 -11.45
N THR A 83 8.03 1.34 -11.49
CA THR A 83 7.09 0.53 -10.69
C THR A 83 6.65 -0.74 -11.40
N GLY A 84 7.10 -0.98 -12.62
CA GLY A 84 6.74 -2.11 -13.49
C GLY A 84 5.58 -1.79 -14.45
N ALA A 85 5.58 -2.46 -15.59
CA ALA A 85 4.71 -2.16 -16.72
C ALA A 85 3.20 -2.22 -16.43
N ASN A 86 2.79 -3.03 -15.45
CA ASN A 86 1.38 -3.23 -15.10
C ASN A 86 0.97 -2.49 -13.82
N SER A 87 1.84 -1.63 -13.28
CA SER A 87 1.52 -0.90 -12.07
C SER A 87 1.15 0.55 -12.39
N MET A 88 0.33 1.12 -11.55
CA MET A 88 0.05 2.56 -11.60
C MET A 88 1.09 3.32 -10.76
N ARG A 89 1.09 4.66 -10.88
CA ARG A 89 1.85 5.52 -10.00
C ARG A 89 1.55 5.21 -8.52
N PRO A 90 2.53 5.34 -7.61
CA PRO A 90 2.28 5.15 -6.19
C PRO A 90 1.33 6.21 -5.64
N GLY A 91 0.49 5.81 -4.72
CA GLY A 91 -0.45 6.74 -4.09
C GLY A 91 0.17 7.55 -2.96
N ARG A 92 1.22 7.04 -2.32
CA ARG A 92 1.83 7.65 -1.14
C ARG A 92 3.24 7.13 -0.89
N LEU A 93 4.08 7.99 -0.33
CA LEU A 93 5.38 7.63 0.21
C LEU A 93 5.23 7.10 1.65
N ALA A 94 5.79 5.93 1.94
CA ALA A 94 5.77 5.33 3.28
C ALA A 94 6.99 5.73 4.10
N SER A 95 8.16 5.65 3.48
CA SER A 95 9.45 6.03 4.04
C SER A 95 10.42 6.38 2.93
N CYS A 96 11.46 7.12 3.25
CA CYS A 96 12.55 7.39 2.35
C CYS A 96 13.85 7.47 3.15
N PHE A 97 14.90 6.85 2.63
CA PHE A 97 16.25 7.04 3.13
C PHE A 97 17.22 7.19 1.97
N VAL A 98 18.35 7.77 2.25
CA VAL A 98 19.42 7.96 1.29
C VAL A 98 20.66 7.24 1.78
N ARG A 99 21.25 6.41 0.95
CA ARG A 99 22.44 5.61 1.23
C ARG A 99 23.68 6.25 0.63
N GLN A 100 24.73 6.39 1.41
CA GLN A 100 26.01 6.84 0.92
C GLN A 100 26.75 5.70 0.24
N LEU A 101 27.15 5.89 -1.02
CA LEU A 101 27.81 4.86 -1.84
C LEU A 101 29.35 4.87 -1.71
N GLN A 102 29.95 5.97 -1.23
CA GLN A 102 31.41 6.11 -1.22
C GLN A 102 32.05 5.82 0.14
N GLY A 103 33.16 5.09 0.06
CA GLY A 103 34.30 5.20 0.98
C GLY A 103 34.29 4.27 2.18
N SER A 104 33.29 3.43 2.40
CA SER A 104 33.30 2.52 3.54
C SER A 104 32.78 1.13 3.16
N GLN A 105 33.36 0.08 3.76
CA GLN A 105 32.78 -1.26 3.72
C GLN A 105 31.37 -1.31 4.36
N ASN A 106 31.03 -0.28 5.12
CA ASN A 106 29.71 -0.10 5.74
C ASN A 106 29.03 1.13 5.13
N SER A 107 27.99 0.92 4.36
CA SER A 107 27.13 1.99 3.86
C SER A 107 26.36 2.66 5.00
N VAL A 108 26.29 3.98 4.98
CA VAL A 108 25.56 4.77 5.97
C VAL A 108 24.23 5.19 5.36
N ASP A 109 23.14 4.90 6.05
CA ASP A 109 21.80 5.25 5.64
C ASP A 109 21.32 6.48 6.43
N TYR A 110 20.88 7.51 5.70
CA TYR A 110 20.33 8.75 6.25
C TYR A 110 18.83 8.77 6.04
N TRP A 111 18.09 8.84 7.12
CA TRP A 111 16.64 8.91 7.10
C TRP A 111 16.16 10.29 6.68
N LEU A 112 15.18 10.37 5.78
CA LEU A 112 14.56 11.62 5.35
C LEU A 112 13.19 11.81 6.02
N GLU A 113 12.88 13.04 6.39
CA GLU A 113 11.55 13.42 6.83
C GLU A 113 10.58 13.45 5.64
N ILE A 114 9.39 12.88 5.82
CA ILE A 114 8.37 12.89 4.77
C ILE A 114 7.49 14.11 4.92
N LEU A 115 7.51 14.99 3.94
CA LEU A 115 6.59 16.10 3.84
C LEU A 115 5.25 15.59 3.29
N ASN A 116 4.17 15.89 4.01
CA ASN A 116 2.84 15.38 3.68
C ASN A 116 2.04 16.30 2.75
N SER A 117 2.44 17.56 2.62
CA SER A 117 1.75 18.53 1.79
C SER A 117 2.67 19.26 0.82
N LYS A 118 2.11 19.67 -0.32
CA LYS A 118 2.79 20.52 -1.29
C LYS A 118 3.12 21.91 -0.71
N GLU A 119 2.32 22.36 0.24
CA GLU A 119 2.52 23.63 0.94
C GLU A 119 3.80 23.61 1.76
N ASP A 120 4.06 22.50 2.49
CA ASP A 120 5.29 22.33 3.27
C ASP A 120 6.52 22.32 2.37
N TYR A 121 6.45 21.63 1.25
CA TYR A 121 7.51 21.65 0.25
C TYR A 121 7.70 23.07 -0.35
N ASN A 122 6.62 23.82 -0.56
CA ASN A 122 6.70 25.15 -1.12
C ASN A 122 7.31 26.19 -0.16
N ARG A 123 7.30 25.95 1.14
CA ARG A 123 7.99 26.79 2.15
C ARG A 123 9.51 26.77 2.01
N ILE A 124 10.04 25.76 1.34
CA ILE A 124 11.49 25.67 1.09
C ILE A 124 11.88 26.76 0.07
N THR A 125 12.72 27.68 0.50
CA THR A 125 13.11 28.86 -0.29
C THR A 125 14.08 28.50 -1.42
N LEU A 126 15.06 27.63 -1.19
CA LEU A 126 16.05 27.23 -2.18
C LEU A 126 15.91 25.75 -2.51
N LYS A 127 15.06 25.43 -3.48
CA LYS A 127 14.74 24.05 -3.86
C LYS A 127 15.86 23.34 -4.64
N THR A 128 16.75 24.10 -5.25
CA THR A 128 17.88 23.59 -6.06
C THR A 128 19.18 23.45 -5.28
N LEU A 129 19.13 23.61 -3.95
CA LEU A 129 20.32 23.46 -3.12
C LEU A 129 20.84 22.01 -3.20
N VAL A 130 22.05 21.84 -3.75
CA VAL A 130 22.74 20.55 -3.75
C VAL A 130 23.64 20.50 -2.52
N ALA A 131 23.30 19.65 -1.56
CA ALA A 131 24.07 19.48 -0.33
C ALA A 131 23.78 18.15 0.33
N GLY A 132 24.81 17.43 0.74
CA GLY A 132 24.74 16.26 1.61
C GLY A 132 23.78 15.14 1.16
N PRO A 133 23.28 14.35 2.12
CA PRO A 133 22.43 13.20 1.83
C PRO A 133 20.95 13.56 1.60
N GLY A 134 20.53 14.79 1.86
CA GLY A 134 19.11 15.16 1.93
C GLY A 134 18.53 15.04 3.35
N GLU A 135 17.48 15.79 3.62
CA GLU A 135 16.80 15.84 4.94
C GLU A 135 15.30 15.55 4.80
N ALA A 136 14.69 15.96 3.69
CA ALA A 136 13.27 15.84 3.47
C ALA A 136 12.95 15.20 2.10
N ALA A 137 11.84 14.48 2.04
CA ALA A 137 11.31 13.89 0.81
C ALA A 137 9.82 14.23 0.65
N PHE A 138 9.41 14.62 -0.54
CA PHE A 138 8.03 14.93 -0.88
C PHE A 138 7.62 14.18 -2.14
N LEU A 139 6.47 13.50 -2.12
CA LEU A 139 5.88 12.86 -3.28
C LEU A 139 4.70 13.69 -3.79
N ASP A 140 4.87 14.29 -4.97
CA ASP A 140 3.77 14.92 -5.69
C ASP A 140 3.04 13.87 -6.54
N THR A 141 1.77 13.67 -6.23
CA THR A 141 0.93 12.64 -6.88
C THR A 141 0.33 13.14 -8.18
N ASP A 142 1.15 13.61 -9.09
CA ASP A 142 0.74 14.05 -10.41
C ASP A 142 0.34 12.86 -11.32
N TRP A 143 -0.30 13.12 -12.42
CA TRP A 143 -0.75 12.11 -13.38
C TRP A 143 -0.10 12.37 -14.75
N PRO A 144 0.37 11.34 -15.49
CA PRO A 144 0.28 9.88 -15.24
C PRO A 144 1.35 9.33 -14.29
N SER A 145 2.48 9.99 -14.08
CA SER A 145 3.55 9.59 -13.17
C SER A 145 3.70 10.59 -12.03
N ALA A 146 3.96 10.06 -10.83
CA ALA A 146 4.25 10.88 -9.68
C ALA A 146 5.66 11.49 -9.76
N GLN A 147 5.91 12.55 -9.00
CA GLN A 147 7.23 13.18 -8.89
C GLN A 147 7.73 13.12 -7.45
N LEU A 148 8.89 12.52 -7.26
CA LEU A 148 9.57 12.48 -5.96
C LEU A 148 10.58 13.62 -5.90
N TYR A 149 10.44 14.50 -4.92
CA TYR A 149 11.37 15.57 -4.60
C TYR A 149 12.17 15.20 -3.36
N VAL A 150 13.48 15.41 -3.41
CA VAL A 150 14.37 15.22 -2.25
C VAL A 150 15.09 16.53 -1.98
N TRP A 151 15.07 17.00 -0.75
CA TRP A 151 15.70 18.26 -0.37
C TRP A 151 16.51 18.12 0.93
N PRO A 152 17.74 18.72 0.99
CA PRO A 152 18.56 19.19 -0.13
C PRO A 152 18.76 18.12 -1.21
N VAL A 153 19.03 18.55 -2.43
CA VAL A 153 19.27 17.63 -3.54
C VAL A 153 20.55 16.83 -3.26
N PRO A 154 20.49 15.49 -3.20
CA PRO A 154 21.66 14.67 -2.91
C PRO A 154 22.71 14.82 -4.02
N GLN A 155 23.98 14.87 -3.65
CA GLN A 155 25.08 14.96 -4.61
C GLN A 155 25.04 13.79 -5.61
N PRO A 156 25.25 14.07 -6.91
CA PRO A 156 25.19 13.04 -7.94
C PRO A 156 26.28 11.98 -7.72
N PHE A 157 25.93 10.71 -7.95
CA PHE A 157 26.80 9.54 -7.88
C PHE A 157 27.45 9.25 -6.51
N VAL A 158 27.14 10.05 -5.49
CA VAL A 158 27.61 9.84 -4.11
C VAL A 158 26.56 9.12 -3.28
N TYR A 159 25.30 9.36 -3.60
CA TYR A 159 24.17 8.88 -2.84
C TYR A 159 23.20 8.08 -3.70
N GLU A 160 22.56 7.07 -3.08
CA GLU A 160 21.46 6.31 -3.64
C GLU A 160 20.20 6.57 -2.85
N ILE A 161 19.11 6.89 -3.53
CA ILE A 161 17.82 7.23 -2.94
C ILE A 161 16.98 5.96 -2.87
N HIS A 162 16.44 5.65 -1.69
CA HIS A 162 15.62 4.47 -1.42
C HIS A 162 14.23 4.88 -0.91
N PRO A 163 13.31 5.26 -1.79
CA PRO A 163 11.93 5.50 -1.41
C PRO A 163 11.18 4.18 -1.26
N THR A 164 10.34 4.08 -0.23
CA THR A 164 9.39 3.00 -0.04
C THR A 164 7.99 3.55 -0.28
N PHE A 165 7.31 3.01 -1.28
CA PHE A 165 5.99 3.46 -1.69
C PHE A 165 4.89 2.52 -1.23
N TYR A 166 3.71 3.09 -0.92
CA TYR A 166 2.47 2.35 -0.93
C TYR A 166 2.04 2.16 -2.38
N MET A 167 2.30 0.97 -2.91
CA MET A 167 1.86 0.61 -4.24
C MET A 167 0.45 0.07 -4.18
N GLN A 168 -0.31 0.38 -5.21
CA GLN A 168 -1.55 -0.32 -5.47
C GLN A 168 -1.21 -1.78 -5.77
N LEU A 169 -2.08 -2.70 -5.32
CA LEU A 169 -1.96 -4.10 -5.71
C LEU A 169 -1.95 -4.13 -7.23
N GLN A 170 -0.83 -4.59 -7.75
CA GLN A 170 -0.72 -4.78 -9.19
C GLN A 170 -1.85 -5.73 -9.59
N PHE A 171 -2.75 -5.24 -10.43
CA PHE A 171 -3.77 -6.08 -11.04
C PHE A 171 -3.12 -7.05 -12.03
N GLN A 172 -2.27 -7.93 -11.51
CA GLN A 172 -1.81 -9.10 -12.26
C GLN A 172 -2.94 -10.10 -12.52
N PHE A 173 -4.13 -9.78 -12.03
CA PHE A 173 -5.31 -10.58 -12.25
C PHE A 173 -5.92 -10.26 -13.61
N ALA A 174 -5.25 -10.69 -14.66
CA ALA A 174 -5.76 -10.49 -16.01
C ALA A 174 -7.01 -11.35 -16.30
N THR A 175 -7.15 -12.48 -15.60
CA THR A 175 -8.23 -13.46 -15.84
C THR A 175 -8.73 -14.07 -14.53
N PRO A 176 -9.97 -14.60 -14.51
CA PRO A 176 -10.49 -15.35 -13.36
C PRO A 176 -9.68 -16.62 -13.03
N ALA A 177 -8.89 -17.13 -13.97
CA ALA A 177 -8.03 -18.29 -13.79
C ALA A 177 -6.75 -18.00 -12.99
N THR A 178 -6.46 -16.72 -12.70
CA THR A 178 -5.28 -16.34 -11.93
C THR A 178 -5.36 -16.92 -10.51
N VAL A 179 -4.25 -17.50 -10.06
CA VAL A 179 -4.15 -18.10 -8.72
C VAL A 179 -4.23 -17.00 -7.66
N PHE A 180 -4.95 -17.31 -6.59
CA PHE A 180 -5.07 -16.46 -5.42
C PHE A 180 -3.73 -16.42 -4.66
N ASN A 181 -3.11 -15.25 -4.61
CA ASN A 181 -1.81 -15.04 -3.96
C ASN A 181 -1.92 -14.02 -2.81
N PHE A 182 -2.87 -14.23 -1.92
CA PHE A 182 -3.07 -13.42 -0.72
C PHE A 182 -3.07 -14.32 0.52
N PRO A 183 -2.83 -13.76 1.73
CA PRO A 183 -3.06 -14.50 2.96
C PRO A 183 -4.50 -15.02 3.06
N PHE A 184 -4.67 -16.19 3.68
CA PHE A 184 -5.96 -16.89 3.79
C PHE A 184 -7.11 -16.06 4.33
N GLU A 185 -6.81 -15.15 5.24
CA GLU A 185 -7.77 -14.26 5.87
C GLU A 185 -8.53 -13.42 4.85
N TYR A 186 -7.84 -13.06 3.74
CA TYR A 186 -8.45 -12.29 2.66
C TYR A 186 -9.47 -13.07 1.85
N TYR A 187 -9.31 -14.40 1.72
CA TYR A 187 -10.23 -15.24 0.95
C TYR A 187 -11.66 -15.10 1.47
N ASN A 188 -11.86 -15.34 2.76
CA ASN A 188 -13.18 -15.26 3.39
C ASN A 188 -13.76 -13.84 3.33
N ALA A 189 -12.94 -12.84 3.58
CA ALA A 189 -13.35 -11.46 3.51
C ALA A 189 -13.75 -11.04 2.08
N MET A 190 -13.00 -11.44 1.07
CA MET A 190 -13.34 -11.18 -0.34
C MET A 190 -14.64 -11.87 -0.73
N MET A 191 -14.79 -13.15 -0.42
CA MET A 191 -15.96 -13.95 -0.73
C MET A 191 -17.23 -13.33 -0.14
N LEU A 192 -17.27 -13.06 1.16
CA LEU A 192 -18.46 -12.53 1.84
C LEU A 192 -18.80 -11.10 1.39
N ASN A 193 -17.79 -10.23 1.26
CA ASN A 193 -18.05 -8.86 0.83
C ASN A 193 -18.45 -8.77 -0.64
N LEU A 194 -17.92 -9.64 -1.50
CA LEU A 194 -18.36 -9.76 -2.87
C LEU A 194 -19.81 -10.27 -2.93
N ALA A 195 -20.16 -11.29 -2.13
CA ALA A 195 -21.53 -11.81 -2.06
C ALA A 195 -22.55 -10.71 -1.70
N VAL A 196 -22.24 -9.87 -0.70
CA VAL A 196 -23.09 -8.72 -0.34
C VAL A 196 -23.27 -7.75 -1.52
N ARG A 197 -22.21 -7.51 -2.30
CA ARG A 197 -22.25 -6.59 -3.46
C ARG A 197 -22.95 -7.17 -4.68
N LEU A 198 -23.03 -8.49 -4.80
CA LEU A 198 -23.70 -9.16 -5.90
C LEU A 198 -25.23 -9.16 -5.72
N ARG A 199 -25.74 -9.17 -4.48
CA ARG A 199 -27.18 -9.22 -4.17
C ARG A 199 -28.04 -8.22 -4.95
N PRO A 200 -27.69 -6.93 -5.04
CA PRO A 200 -28.53 -5.97 -5.78
C PRO A 200 -28.71 -6.33 -7.27
N LYS A 201 -27.68 -6.89 -7.89
CA LYS A 201 -27.74 -7.31 -9.29
C LYS A 201 -28.73 -8.47 -9.51
N TYR A 202 -28.69 -9.45 -8.60
CA TYR A 202 -29.54 -10.63 -8.67
C TYR A 202 -30.90 -10.43 -7.95
N ARG A 203 -31.21 -9.18 -7.56
CA ARG A 203 -32.46 -8.84 -6.85
C ARG A 203 -32.69 -9.64 -5.57
N MET A 204 -31.62 -10.12 -4.96
CA MET A 204 -31.69 -10.80 -3.66
C MET A 204 -31.79 -9.74 -2.56
N GLY A 205 -32.98 -9.64 -1.95
CA GLY A 205 -33.22 -8.72 -0.83
C GLY A 205 -32.52 -9.16 0.45
N THR A 206 -32.25 -8.20 1.32
CA THR A 206 -31.90 -8.47 2.70
C THR A 206 -33.19 -8.70 3.49
N TYR A 207 -33.22 -9.73 4.35
CA TYR A 207 -34.33 -10.01 5.24
C TYR A 207 -33.92 -9.75 6.70
N PRO A 208 -34.90 -9.51 7.61
CA PRO A 208 -34.59 -9.37 9.03
C PRO A 208 -33.92 -10.64 9.57
N GLY A 209 -32.71 -10.48 10.16
CA GLY A 209 -31.91 -11.62 10.66
C GLY A 209 -30.96 -12.24 9.65
N ASP A 210 -30.76 -11.62 8.49
CA ASP A 210 -29.78 -12.06 7.49
C ASP A 210 -28.33 -12.01 8.05
N PRO A 211 -27.64 -13.16 8.14
CA PRO A 211 -26.31 -13.20 8.74
C PRO A 211 -25.22 -12.65 7.81
N LEU A 212 -25.41 -12.66 6.49
CA LEU A 212 -24.36 -12.37 5.51
C LEU A 212 -23.73 -10.97 5.66
N PRO A 213 -24.48 -9.87 5.83
CA PRO A 213 -23.88 -8.55 6.05
C PRO A 213 -23.09 -8.46 7.36
N GLY A 214 -23.55 -9.16 8.41
CA GLY A 214 -22.83 -9.28 9.69
C GLY A 214 -21.48 -9.98 9.50
N MET A 215 -21.49 -11.17 8.92
CA MET A 215 -20.29 -11.96 8.63
C MET A 215 -19.29 -11.20 7.73
N ALA A 216 -19.79 -10.47 6.73
CA ALA A 216 -18.95 -9.64 5.87
C ALA A 216 -18.27 -8.51 6.65
N LYS A 217 -18.99 -7.86 7.56
CA LYS A 217 -18.45 -6.80 8.43
C LYS A 217 -17.42 -7.35 9.40
N ASP A 218 -17.70 -8.49 10.02
CA ASP A 218 -16.78 -9.14 10.97
C ASP A 218 -15.49 -9.60 10.31
N SER A 219 -15.58 -10.17 9.10
CA SER A 219 -14.40 -10.54 8.31
C SER A 219 -13.49 -9.34 7.99
N LEU A 220 -14.09 -8.17 7.71
CA LEU A 220 -13.33 -6.93 7.53
C LEU A 220 -12.72 -6.42 8.84
N ALA A 221 -13.41 -6.61 9.97
CA ALA A 221 -12.87 -6.21 11.27
C ALA A 221 -11.62 -7.01 11.64
N VAL A 222 -11.60 -8.32 11.33
CA VAL A 222 -10.42 -9.18 11.51
C VAL A 222 -9.24 -8.66 10.67
N LEU A 223 -9.45 -8.38 9.39
CA LEU A 223 -8.40 -7.83 8.53
C LEU A 223 -7.89 -6.47 9.04
N ARG A 224 -8.80 -5.61 9.51
CA ARG A 224 -8.42 -4.33 10.10
C ARG A 224 -7.53 -4.50 11.32
N GLY A 225 -7.90 -5.42 12.22
CA GLY A 225 -7.12 -5.72 13.43
C GLY A 225 -5.72 -6.21 13.11
N GLY A 226 -5.58 -7.14 12.15
CA GLY A 226 -4.30 -7.70 11.74
C GLY A 226 -3.39 -6.70 11.02
N ASN A 227 -3.97 -5.84 10.17
CA ASN A 227 -3.20 -4.91 9.33
C ASN A 227 -2.95 -3.54 9.97
N THR A 228 -3.52 -3.28 11.16
CA THR A 228 -3.29 -2.00 11.85
C THR A 228 -1.90 -2.00 12.46
N GLN A 229 -1.00 -1.22 11.88
CA GLN A 229 0.32 -0.97 12.46
C GLN A 229 0.18 0.00 13.64
N ILE A 230 0.47 -0.47 14.84
CA ILE A 230 0.56 0.37 16.03
C ILE A 230 1.95 0.99 16.03
N THR A 231 2.05 2.25 15.60
CA THR A 231 3.29 3.01 15.72
C THR A 231 3.52 3.34 17.18
N ARG A 232 4.61 2.84 17.76
CA ARG A 232 5.01 3.24 19.11
C ARG A 232 5.41 4.71 19.09
N LEU A 233 4.83 5.47 20.01
CA LEU A 233 5.25 6.86 20.22
C LEU A 233 6.72 6.84 20.67
N ARG A 234 7.61 7.35 19.85
CA ARG A 234 9.02 7.52 20.22
C ARG A 234 9.22 8.98 20.60
N MET A 235 9.80 9.22 21.77
CA MET A 235 10.29 10.55 22.10
C MET A 235 11.33 10.98 21.09
N PRO A 236 11.24 12.21 20.54
CA PRO A 236 12.28 12.76 19.68
C PRO A 236 13.65 12.65 20.38
N ASN A 237 14.69 12.36 19.61
CA ASN A 237 16.05 12.22 20.16
C ASN A 237 16.55 13.51 20.85
N THR A 238 16.00 14.65 20.47
CA THR A 238 16.26 15.94 21.13
C THR A 238 15.83 15.97 22.59
N VAL A 239 14.72 15.28 22.94
CA VAL A 239 14.26 15.18 24.34
C VAL A 239 15.06 14.12 25.12
N ARG A 240 15.61 13.11 24.44
CA ARG A 240 16.51 12.12 25.07
C ARG A 240 17.90 12.69 25.40
N ARG A 241 18.32 13.76 24.75
CA ARG A 241 19.60 14.44 24.97
C ARG A 241 19.54 15.55 25.98
N SER A 242 18.40 15.86 26.59
CA SER A 242 18.39 16.72 27.77
C SER A 242 19.13 15.95 28.87
N GLY A 243 20.36 16.31 29.09
CA GLY A 243 21.19 15.75 30.17
C GLY A 243 20.38 15.71 31.46
N GLN A 244 20.70 14.81 32.35
CA GLN A 244 20.06 14.70 33.64
C GLN A 244 20.00 16.09 34.26
N TYR A 245 18.79 16.63 34.37
CA TYR A 245 18.55 17.89 35.03
C TYR A 245 18.87 17.73 36.52
N ASN A 246 19.86 18.44 37.00
CA ASN A 246 20.19 18.38 38.39
C ASN A 246 19.35 19.41 39.14
N ILE A 247 18.36 18.94 39.87
CA ILE A 247 17.43 19.76 40.67
C ILE A 247 18.18 20.64 41.70
N PHE A 248 19.35 20.21 42.15
CA PHE A 248 20.11 20.93 43.20
C PHE A 248 21.02 22.00 42.61
N SER A 249 21.39 21.93 41.35
CA SER A 249 22.29 22.93 40.74
C SER A 249 21.60 23.79 39.68
N ASP A 250 20.33 23.52 39.38
CA ASP A 250 19.53 24.20 38.32
C ASP A 250 20.27 24.33 36.98
N ARG A 251 21.09 23.31 36.65
CA ARG A 251 21.88 23.28 35.43
C ARG A 251 21.71 21.91 34.73
N PRO A 252 21.62 21.89 33.40
CA PRO A 252 21.80 20.64 32.66
C PRO A 252 23.26 20.21 32.73
N TYR A 253 23.50 18.93 32.87
CA TYR A 253 24.84 18.31 32.74
C TYR A 253 25.25 18.24 31.26
#